data_439b8caf2a1c63ca86bee2572b9367ee
#
_entry.id   439b8caf2a1c63ca86bee2572b9367ee
#
_cell.length_a   1.000
_cell.length_b   1.000
_cell.length_c   1.000
_cell.angle_alpha   90.00
_cell.angle_beta   90.00
_cell.angle_gamma   90.00
#
_symmetry.space_group_name_H-M   'P 1'
#
loop_
_entity.id
_entity.type
_entity.pdbx_description
1 polymer ?
#
loop_
_entity_poly.entity_id
_entity_poly.type
_entity_poly.pdbx_seq_one_letter_code
_entity_poly.pdbx_strand_id
1 'polypeptide(L)'
;DFDNTTESRQEICNSTDSDFFGNIFRCTVASKAKVDRISDLDLTTLSNTFTFEFDNSGYMRNGKIYTRKVEPITEPIFPLANVLLSTDDESYFIDTDDVKFAKWVALKGAKRKERISKAGHAYTFSEGSIAFPEPNDQPARTMLTSESTLNRSTLTVRDPRNGHIRTLLPEEAEQIQTFPIGWTGVKDDKGKPIMTERQRFFCMGNALVTNLVKRMGESIIEIYHNEK
;
A
#
# COMPACT_ATOMS: atom_id res chain seq x y z
N ASP A 1 -4.71 13.07 -32.38
CA ASP A 1 -5.92 12.37 -32.79
C ASP A 1 -5.91 10.99 -32.12
N PHE A 2 -6.87 10.76 -31.25
CA PHE A 2 -7.07 9.45 -30.65
C PHE A 2 -7.70 8.54 -31.69
N ASP A 3 -7.01 7.49 -32.11
CA ASP A 3 -7.56 6.50 -33.04
C ASP A 3 -8.55 5.61 -32.27
N ASN A 4 -9.80 5.99 -32.32
CA ASN A 4 -10.93 5.37 -31.66
C ASN A 4 -11.68 4.39 -32.62
N THR A 5 -10.98 3.80 -33.57
CA THR A 5 -11.62 2.91 -34.54
C THR A 5 -12.12 1.62 -33.88
N THR A 6 -13.32 1.22 -34.26
CA THR A 6 -14.00 0.03 -33.74
C THR A 6 -13.20 -1.26 -34.07
N GLU A 7 -12.38 -1.25 -35.12
CA GLU A 7 -11.54 -2.38 -35.53
C GLU A 7 -10.39 -2.66 -34.60
N SER A 8 -9.66 -1.63 -34.11
CA SER A 8 -8.60 -1.83 -33.14
C SER A 8 -9.12 -2.34 -31.79
N ARG A 9 -10.38 -2.02 -31.45
CA ARG A 9 -11.07 -2.57 -30.26
C ARG A 9 -11.43 -4.05 -30.43
N GLN A 10 -11.71 -4.50 -31.64
CA GLN A 10 -12.15 -5.88 -31.96
C GLN A 10 -10.99 -6.87 -31.99
N GLU A 11 -9.84 -6.50 -32.58
CA GLU A 11 -8.64 -7.35 -32.64
C GLU A 11 -8.09 -7.72 -31.24
N ILE A 12 -8.14 -6.78 -30.32
CA ILE A 12 -7.65 -6.98 -28.95
C ILE A 12 -8.60 -7.83 -28.11
N CYS A 13 -9.89 -7.86 -28.45
CA CYS A 13 -10.89 -8.68 -27.78
C CYS A 13 -10.84 -10.17 -28.15
N ASN A 14 -10.24 -10.52 -29.27
CA ASN A 14 -10.30 -11.89 -29.84
C ASN A 14 -9.05 -12.72 -29.57
N SER A 15 -7.96 -12.14 -29.09
CA SER A 15 -6.74 -12.88 -28.77
C SER A 15 -6.46 -12.88 -27.27
N THR A 16 -5.99 -13.95 -26.74
CA THR A 16 -5.17 -14.16 -25.51
C THR A 16 -5.15 -13.07 -24.40
N ASP A 17 -5.78 -11.92 -24.60
CA ASP A 17 -5.82 -10.78 -23.66
C ASP A 17 -6.52 -11.10 -22.33
N SER A 18 -7.47 -12.04 -22.30
CA SER A 18 -8.08 -12.49 -21.04
C SER A 18 -7.04 -13.19 -20.17
N ASP A 19 -6.17 -13.99 -20.79
CA ASP A 19 -5.12 -14.71 -20.08
C ASP A 19 -4.02 -13.76 -19.61
N PHE A 20 -3.68 -12.76 -20.44
CA PHE A 20 -2.70 -11.74 -20.08
C PHE A 20 -3.13 -10.93 -18.85
N PHE A 21 -4.37 -10.40 -18.84
CA PHE A 21 -4.89 -9.68 -17.67
C PHE A 21 -5.04 -10.59 -16.45
N GLY A 22 -5.58 -11.79 -16.62
CA GLY A 22 -5.75 -12.76 -15.53
C GLY A 22 -4.42 -13.22 -14.95
N ASN A 23 -3.43 -13.49 -15.80
CA ASN A 23 -2.12 -13.98 -15.38
C ASN A 23 -1.28 -12.89 -14.71
N ILE A 24 -1.25 -11.67 -15.24
CA ILE A 24 -0.49 -10.57 -14.65
C ILE A 24 -1.11 -10.09 -13.34
N PHE A 25 -2.42 -9.85 -13.33
CA PHE A 25 -3.09 -9.21 -12.19
C PHE A 25 -3.69 -10.22 -11.20
N ARG A 26 -3.61 -11.52 -11.50
CA ARG A 26 -4.26 -12.58 -10.69
C ARG A 26 -5.71 -12.21 -10.36
N CYS A 27 -6.50 -11.98 -11.39
CA CYS A 27 -7.85 -11.47 -11.27
C CYS A 27 -8.77 -12.13 -12.31
N THR A 28 -10.07 -11.99 -12.09
CA THR A 28 -11.08 -12.38 -13.08
C THR A 28 -11.37 -11.19 -14.00
N VAL A 29 -11.39 -11.42 -15.29
CA VAL A 29 -11.71 -10.40 -16.29
C VAL A 29 -13.22 -10.21 -16.35
N ALA A 30 -13.70 -9.01 -16.03
CA ALA A 30 -15.12 -8.69 -15.93
C ALA A 30 -15.68 -7.92 -17.15
N SER A 31 -14.82 -7.43 -18.06
CA SER A 31 -15.26 -6.67 -19.23
C SER A 31 -14.33 -6.86 -20.43
N LYS A 32 -14.76 -6.39 -21.60
CA LYS A 32 -13.88 -6.25 -22.77
C LYS A 32 -12.86 -5.13 -22.56
N ALA A 33 -11.67 -5.27 -23.11
CA ALA A 33 -10.67 -4.22 -23.05
C ALA A 33 -11.13 -2.97 -23.82
N LYS A 34 -10.90 -1.80 -23.24
CA LYS A 34 -10.94 -0.52 -23.92
C LYS A 34 -9.52 -0.14 -24.33
N VAL A 35 -9.36 0.43 -25.52
CA VAL A 35 -8.04 0.78 -26.05
C VAL A 35 -8.04 2.22 -26.55
N ASP A 36 -6.96 2.93 -26.25
CA ASP A 36 -6.72 4.27 -26.78
C ASP A 36 -5.23 4.49 -27.07
N ARG A 37 -4.91 5.49 -27.89
CA ARG A 37 -3.56 5.79 -28.36
C ARG A 37 -3.13 7.18 -27.91
N ILE A 38 -1.93 7.27 -27.31
CA ILE A 38 -1.36 8.51 -26.81
C ILE A 38 0.04 8.82 -27.35
N SER A 39 0.54 8.03 -28.32
CA SER A 39 1.95 8.05 -28.73
C SER A 39 2.43 9.35 -29.38
N ASP A 40 1.54 10.17 -29.91
CA ASP A 40 1.90 11.31 -30.75
C ASP A 40 1.60 12.67 -30.11
N LEU A 41 1.23 12.68 -28.82
CA LEU A 41 0.88 13.90 -28.08
C LEU A 41 2.01 14.31 -27.13
N ASP A 42 2.31 15.62 -27.11
CA ASP A 42 3.12 16.17 -26.02
C ASP A 42 2.35 16.15 -24.67
N LEU A 43 3.09 16.18 -23.57
CA LEU A 43 2.49 16.06 -22.23
C LEU A 43 1.48 17.17 -21.90
N THR A 44 1.67 18.36 -22.44
CA THR A 44 0.79 19.49 -22.16
C THR A 44 -0.52 19.31 -22.89
N THR A 45 -0.46 18.97 -24.18
CA THR A 45 -1.64 18.68 -25.00
C THR A 45 -2.39 17.48 -24.45
N LEU A 46 -1.68 16.40 -24.09
CA LEU A 46 -2.26 15.22 -23.48
C LEU A 46 -3.01 15.58 -22.18
N SER A 47 -2.39 16.33 -21.27
CA SER A 47 -2.98 16.71 -20.00
C SER A 47 -4.26 17.54 -20.16
N ASN A 48 -4.35 18.35 -21.22
CA ASN A 48 -5.49 19.24 -21.46
C ASN A 48 -6.63 18.59 -22.25
N THR A 49 -6.33 17.59 -23.06
CA THR A 49 -7.29 17.01 -24.02
C THR A 49 -7.67 15.55 -23.73
N PHE A 50 -6.94 14.88 -22.83
CA PHE A 50 -7.18 13.48 -22.52
C PHE A 50 -8.48 13.30 -21.73
N THR A 51 -9.45 12.63 -22.34
CA THR A 51 -10.78 12.37 -21.75
C THR A 51 -11.11 10.88 -21.66
N PHE A 52 -10.14 10.01 -21.91
CA PHE A 52 -10.35 8.57 -21.89
C PHE A 52 -10.63 8.07 -20.47
N GLU A 53 -11.73 7.37 -20.30
CA GLU A 53 -12.10 6.76 -19.03
C GLU A 53 -11.42 5.43 -18.83
N PHE A 54 -10.51 5.37 -17.85
CA PHE A 54 -9.87 4.12 -17.45
C PHE A 54 -10.84 3.22 -16.67
N ASP A 55 -10.71 1.92 -16.91
CA ASP A 55 -11.19 0.91 -15.98
C ASP A 55 -10.18 0.74 -14.80
N ASN A 56 -10.43 -0.20 -13.89
CA ASN A 56 -9.63 -0.36 -12.69
C ASN A 56 -8.28 -1.10 -12.89
N SER A 57 -8.00 -1.59 -14.09
CA SER A 57 -6.73 -2.21 -14.45
C SER A 57 -6.36 -1.90 -15.89
N GLY A 58 -5.06 -1.86 -16.19
CA GLY A 58 -4.59 -1.58 -17.53
C GLY A 58 -3.07 -1.62 -17.68
N TYR A 59 -2.63 -1.56 -18.91
CA TYR A 59 -1.22 -1.46 -19.29
C TYR A 59 -1.08 -0.60 -20.54
N MET A 60 0.14 -0.18 -20.84
CA MET A 60 0.48 0.52 -22.08
C MET A 60 1.52 -0.29 -22.86
N ARG A 61 1.27 -0.45 -24.16
CA ARG A 61 2.20 -1.12 -25.08
C ARG A 61 2.20 -0.38 -26.42
N ASN A 62 3.39 -0.01 -26.92
CA ASN A 62 3.56 0.67 -28.21
C ASN A 62 2.68 1.93 -28.38
N GLY A 63 2.60 2.77 -27.32
CA GLY A 63 1.81 3.99 -27.34
C GLY A 63 0.29 3.79 -27.28
N LYS A 64 -0.19 2.57 -27.16
CA LYS A 64 -1.61 2.27 -26.94
C LYS A 64 -1.85 1.92 -25.46
N ILE A 65 -2.90 2.49 -24.89
CA ILE A 65 -3.38 2.16 -23.55
C ILE A 65 -4.46 1.11 -23.67
N TYR A 66 -4.35 0.07 -22.91
CA TYR A 66 -5.33 -1.00 -22.77
C TYR A 66 -5.84 -0.97 -21.34
N THR A 67 -7.14 -0.86 -21.17
CA THR A 67 -7.74 -0.86 -19.83
C THR A 67 -8.97 -1.77 -19.79
N ARG A 68 -9.21 -2.38 -18.65
CA ARG A 68 -10.25 -3.39 -18.49
C ARG A 68 -10.74 -3.42 -17.05
N LYS A 69 -12.03 -3.70 -16.91
CA LYS A 69 -12.59 -4.00 -15.59
C LYS A 69 -12.22 -5.43 -15.20
N VAL A 70 -11.57 -5.57 -14.07
CA VAL A 70 -11.16 -6.84 -13.48
C VAL A 70 -11.65 -6.95 -12.05
N GLU A 71 -11.87 -8.17 -11.60
CA GLU A 71 -12.20 -8.48 -10.21
C GLU A 71 -11.02 -9.21 -9.57
N PRO A 72 -10.48 -8.72 -8.47
CA PRO A 72 -9.35 -9.38 -7.82
C PRO A 72 -9.76 -10.76 -7.29
N ILE A 73 -8.84 -11.71 -7.35
CA ILE A 73 -9.02 -13.00 -6.69
C ILE A 73 -8.99 -12.77 -5.18
N THR A 74 -10.04 -13.20 -4.50
CA THR A 74 -10.11 -13.13 -3.04
C THR A 74 -9.15 -14.16 -2.44
N GLU A 75 -8.24 -13.70 -1.62
CA GLU A 75 -7.31 -14.53 -0.84
C GLU A 75 -7.64 -14.41 0.65
N PRO A 76 -7.30 -15.43 1.46
CA PRO A 76 -7.39 -15.31 2.92
C PRO A 76 -6.54 -14.13 3.40
N ILE A 77 -7.10 -13.35 4.31
CA ILE A 77 -6.37 -12.24 4.94
C ILE A 77 -5.27 -12.80 5.84
N PHE A 78 -4.16 -12.08 5.95
CA PHE A 78 -3.12 -12.33 6.95
C PHE A 78 -3.30 -11.35 8.11
N PRO A 79 -3.87 -11.80 9.25
CA PRO A 79 -4.21 -10.92 10.35
C PRO A 79 -2.95 -10.35 11.02
N LEU A 80 -3.06 -9.12 11.53
CA LEU A 80 -1.99 -8.48 12.30
C LEU A 80 -1.60 -9.32 13.52
N ALA A 81 -2.55 -10.03 14.15
CA ALA A 81 -2.27 -10.95 15.26
C ALA A 81 -1.16 -11.97 14.98
N ASN A 82 -0.95 -12.37 13.72
CA ASN A 82 0.06 -13.37 13.36
C ASN A 82 1.51 -12.87 13.50
N VAL A 83 1.72 -11.56 13.56
CA VAL A 83 3.04 -10.94 13.66
C VAL A 83 3.28 -10.24 15.01
N LEU A 84 2.24 -10.13 15.86
CA LEU A 84 2.37 -9.46 17.14
C LEU A 84 3.18 -10.30 18.12
N LEU A 85 4.13 -9.64 18.76
CA LEU A 85 4.95 -10.12 19.84
C LEU A 85 4.48 -9.49 21.16
N SER A 86 4.91 -10.06 22.28
CA SER A 86 4.70 -9.45 23.61
C SER A 86 5.97 -8.76 24.08
N THR A 87 5.81 -7.69 24.83
CA THR A 87 6.94 -6.98 25.46
C THR A 87 6.65 -6.65 26.91
N ASP A 88 7.71 -6.57 27.72
CA ASP A 88 7.70 -6.03 29.08
C ASP A 88 8.23 -4.58 29.13
N ASP A 89 8.66 -4.03 27.99
CA ASP A 89 9.16 -2.65 27.91
C ASP A 89 8.00 -1.66 27.95
N GLU A 90 7.81 -1.02 29.09
CA GLU A 90 6.74 -0.06 29.35
C GLU A 90 6.83 1.20 28.47
N SER A 91 7.98 1.47 27.83
CA SER A 91 8.15 2.64 26.97
C SER A 91 7.25 2.57 25.71
N TYR A 92 6.87 1.37 25.28
CA TYR A 92 5.95 1.16 24.17
C TYR A 92 4.49 1.39 24.56
N PHE A 93 4.11 1.23 25.84
CA PHE A 93 2.72 1.31 26.26
C PHE A 93 2.17 2.74 26.24
N ILE A 94 0.91 2.85 25.86
CA ILE A 94 0.21 4.11 25.64
C ILE A 94 -0.84 4.34 26.72
N ASP A 95 -1.59 3.32 27.09
CA ASP A 95 -2.75 3.39 27.97
C ASP A 95 -2.42 3.39 29.47
N THR A 96 -1.12 3.36 29.81
CA THR A 96 -0.61 3.50 31.17
C THR A 96 -0.35 4.96 31.58
N ASP A 97 -0.44 5.91 30.62
CA ASP A 97 -0.25 7.34 30.83
C ASP A 97 -1.44 8.10 30.24
N ASP A 98 -2.27 8.69 31.09
CA ASP A 98 -3.51 9.38 30.69
C ASP A 98 -3.26 10.52 29.70
N VAL A 99 -2.18 11.27 29.84
CA VAL A 99 -1.84 12.38 28.94
C VAL A 99 -1.41 11.86 27.58
N LYS A 100 -0.57 10.83 27.55
CA LYS A 100 -0.11 10.16 26.32
C LYS A 100 -1.30 9.53 25.61
N PHE A 101 -2.16 8.81 26.35
CA PHE A 101 -3.37 8.19 25.83
C PHE A 101 -4.32 9.21 25.19
N ALA A 102 -4.64 10.30 25.89
CA ALA A 102 -5.51 11.36 25.39
C ALA A 102 -4.99 11.98 24.08
N LYS A 103 -3.67 12.18 23.95
CA LYS A 103 -3.04 12.67 22.71
C LYS A 103 -3.26 11.70 21.55
N TRP A 104 -3.11 10.39 21.79
CA TRP A 104 -3.36 9.38 20.76
C TRP A 104 -4.83 9.36 20.33
N VAL A 105 -5.76 9.38 21.26
CA VAL A 105 -7.21 9.45 20.96
C VAL A 105 -7.53 10.67 20.09
N ALA A 106 -7.01 11.85 20.47
CA ALA A 106 -7.20 13.08 19.70
C ALA A 106 -6.61 13.00 18.28
N LEU A 107 -5.43 12.38 18.12
CA LEU A 107 -4.80 12.20 16.81
C LEU A 107 -5.57 11.25 15.92
N LYS A 108 -6.09 10.16 16.46
CA LYS A 108 -6.82 9.12 15.71
C LYS A 108 -8.27 9.52 15.40
N GLY A 109 -8.82 10.49 16.11
CA GLY A 109 -10.17 11.01 15.90
C GLY A 109 -10.38 11.64 14.52
N ALA A 110 -11.64 11.80 14.13
CA ALA A 110 -12.03 12.50 12.91
C ALA A 110 -11.62 13.98 12.98
N LYS A 111 -11.25 14.56 11.86
CA LYS A 111 -10.87 15.99 11.75
C LYS A 111 -11.64 16.65 10.63
N ARG A 112 -12.08 17.88 10.89
CA ARG A 112 -12.67 18.76 9.90
C ARG A 112 -12.11 20.17 10.09
N LYS A 113 -11.54 20.74 9.02
CA LYS A 113 -10.92 22.07 9.05
C LYS A 113 -11.19 22.83 7.76
N GLU A 114 -11.61 24.06 7.87
CA GLU A 114 -11.65 24.97 6.72
C GLU A 114 -10.23 25.33 6.32
N ARG A 115 -9.95 25.28 5.02
CA ARG A 115 -8.65 25.60 4.42
C ARG A 115 -8.84 26.44 3.17
N ILE A 116 -7.81 27.17 2.81
CA ILE A 116 -7.73 27.90 1.55
C ILE A 116 -6.64 27.25 0.71
N SER A 117 -6.97 26.91 -0.54
CA SER A 117 -6.00 26.37 -1.50
C SER A 117 -4.98 27.43 -1.91
N LYS A 118 -3.87 27.03 -2.52
CA LYS A 118 -2.87 27.96 -3.07
C LYS A 118 -3.48 28.90 -4.14
N ALA A 119 -4.57 28.49 -4.77
CA ALA A 119 -5.30 29.30 -5.77
C ALA A 119 -6.41 30.17 -5.15
N GLY A 120 -6.49 30.28 -3.81
CA GLY A 120 -7.46 31.14 -3.11
C GLY A 120 -8.85 30.53 -2.89
N HIS A 121 -9.09 29.26 -3.28
CA HIS A 121 -10.39 28.61 -3.08
C HIS A 121 -10.53 28.07 -1.66
N ALA A 122 -11.60 28.43 -0.98
CA ALA A 122 -11.96 27.85 0.31
C ALA A 122 -12.49 26.42 0.12
N TYR A 123 -12.02 25.49 0.96
CA TYR A 123 -12.51 24.12 0.98
C TYR A 123 -12.44 23.55 2.40
N THR A 124 -13.32 22.59 2.68
CA THR A 124 -13.30 21.87 3.94
C THR A 124 -12.40 20.65 3.80
N PHE A 125 -11.27 20.65 4.51
CA PHE A 125 -10.45 19.45 4.69
C PHE A 125 -11.10 18.56 5.75
N SER A 126 -11.41 17.32 5.41
CA SER A 126 -11.95 16.35 6.36
C SER A 126 -11.20 15.02 6.29
N GLU A 127 -10.93 14.45 7.45
CA GLU A 127 -10.38 13.11 7.63
C GLU A 127 -11.32 12.31 8.55
N GLY A 128 -11.68 11.09 8.14
CA GLY A 128 -12.41 10.15 9.00
C GLY A 128 -11.56 9.69 10.19
N SER A 129 -12.16 9.09 11.21
CA SER A 129 -11.41 8.47 12.31
C SER A 129 -10.57 7.28 11.81
N ILE A 130 -9.47 7.00 12.50
CA ILE A 130 -8.65 5.80 12.30
C ILE A 130 -8.83 4.90 13.51
N ALA A 131 -8.80 3.58 13.30
CA ALA A 131 -8.89 2.61 14.39
C ALA A 131 -7.80 2.87 15.46
N PHE A 132 -8.18 2.73 16.73
CA PHE A 132 -7.30 2.90 17.87
C PHE A 132 -7.74 1.99 19.04
N PRO A 133 -7.01 0.93 19.33
CA PRO A 133 -5.91 0.37 18.53
C PRO A 133 -6.39 -0.25 17.21
N GLU A 134 -5.45 -0.68 16.35
CA GLU A 134 -5.75 -1.46 15.15
C GLU A 134 -6.45 -2.79 15.55
N PRO A 135 -7.42 -3.27 14.77
CA PRO A 135 -8.01 -4.58 14.99
C PRO A 135 -6.98 -5.69 14.67
N ASN A 136 -6.76 -6.59 15.61
CA ASN A 136 -5.75 -7.64 15.46
C ASN A 136 -6.14 -8.72 14.43
N ASP A 137 -7.42 -8.86 14.11
CA ASP A 137 -7.99 -9.81 13.14
C ASP A 137 -7.99 -9.30 11.70
N GLN A 138 -7.52 -8.08 11.46
CA GLN A 138 -7.39 -7.48 10.14
C GLN A 138 -5.92 -7.35 9.72
N PRO A 139 -5.64 -7.20 8.41
CA PRO A 139 -4.30 -6.89 7.95
C PRO A 139 -3.80 -5.56 8.52
N ALA A 140 -2.48 -5.44 8.69
CA ALA A 140 -1.87 -4.17 9.04
C ALA A 140 -2.15 -3.11 7.96
N ARG A 141 -2.43 -1.88 8.38
CA ARG A 141 -2.44 -0.73 7.46
C ARG A 141 -1.03 -0.44 6.93
N THR A 142 -0.96 0.34 5.85
CA THR A 142 0.31 0.84 5.31
C THR A 142 1.11 1.53 6.40
N MET A 143 2.35 1.08 6.58
CA MET A 143 3.31 1.63 7.52
C MET A 143 4.05 2.83 6.90
N LEU A 144 4.37 3.82 7.71
CA LEU A 144 5.11 5.01 7.30
C LEU A 144 6.53 5.03 7.86
N THR A 145 7.41 5.83 7.26
CA THR A 145 8.78 6.05 7.75
C THR A 145 8.85 6.69 9.13
N SER A 146 7.75 7.31 9.57
CA SER A 146 7.60 7.94 10.89
C SER A 146 6.94 7.06 11.94
N GLU A 147 6.93 5.74 11.74
CA GLU A 147 6.23 4.78 12.59
C GLU A 147 6.65 4.85 14.07
N SER A 148 7.91 5.18 14.34
CA SER A 148 8.43 5.36 15.71
C SER A 148 7.98 6.64 16.41
N THR A 149 7.11 7.47 15.81
CA THR A 149 6.74 8.78 16.33
C THR A 149 5.25 8.89 16.61
N LEU A 150 4.89 9.84 17.50
CA LEU A 150 3.50 10.16 17.77
C LEU A 150 2.88 10.88 16.58
N ASN A 151 2.21 10.15 15.71
CA ASN A 151 1.45 10.73 14.60
C ASN A 151 0.17 9.93 14.31
N ARG A 152 -0.69 10.52 13.48
CA ARG A 152 -1.99 9.93 13.16
C ARG A 152 -1.89 8.55 12.51
N SER A 153 -0.89 8.34 11.66
CA SER A 153 -0.77 7.13 10.83
C SER A 153 -0.03 5.99 11.54
N THR A 154 0.72 6.28 12.61
CA THR A 154 1.45 5.26 13.39
C THR A 154 0.51 4.16 13.83
N LEU A 155 0.89 2.92 13.61
CA LEU A 155 0.14 1.74 14.03
C LEU A 155 0.19 1.57 15.55
N THR A 156 -0.94 1.26 16.13
CA THR A 156 -1.06 0.96 17.56
C THR A 156 -1.82 -0.34 17.72
N VAL A 157 -1.36 -1.20 18.59
CA VAL A 157 -1.88 -2.57 18.74
C VAL A 157 -2.17 -2.89 20.20
N ARG A 158 -2.87 -3.99 20.44
CA ARG A 158 -2.98 -4.58 21.77
C ARG A 158 -1.88 -5.61 21.93
N ASP A 159 -1.10 -5.49 23.00
CA ASP A 159 -0.12 -6.52 23.35
C ASP A 159 -0.83 -7.84 23.60
N PRO A 160 -0.37 -8.95 22.97
CA PRO A 160 -1.06 -10.24 23.05
C PRO A 160 -1.12 -10.84 24.46
N ARG A 161 -0.17 -10.49 25.36
CA ARG A 161 -0.09 -11.09 26.70
C ARG A 161 -0.90 -10.34 27.73
N ASN A 162 -0.81 -9.00 27.76
CA ASN A 162 -1.40 -8.19 28.82
C ASN A 162 -2.58 -7.32 28.36
N GLY A 163 -2.81 -7.21 27.02
CA GLY A 163 -3.91 -6.45 26.44
C GLY A 163 -3.71 -4.93 26.42
N HIS A 164 -2.60 -4.41 26.95
CA HIS A 164 -2.29 -2.98 26.91
C HIS A 164 -2.12 -2.47 25.48
N ILE A 165 -2.54 -1.23 25.25
CA ILE A 165 -2.34 -0.55 23.97
C ILE A 165 -0.90 -0.04 23.89
N ARG A 166 -0.24 -0.35 22.78
CA ARG A 166 1.14 0.04 22.52
C ARG A 166 1.42 0.36 21.06
N THR A 167 2.56 0.96 20.79
CA THR A 167 3.14 1.05 19.45
C THR A 167 3.73 -0.30 19.03
N LEU A 168 4.06 -0.44 17.75
CA LEU A 168 4.74 -1.63 17.23
C LEU A 168 6.16 -1.76 17.79
N LEU A 169 6.62 -3.01 17.86
CA LEU A 169 8.04 -3.33 18.00
C LEU A 169 8.72 -3.32 16.62
N PRO A 170 10.02 -3.03 16.53
CA PRO A 170 10.74 -3.08 15.25
C PRO A 170 10.66 -4.45 14.55
N GLU A 171 10.67 -5.53 15.30
CA GLU A 171 10.53 -6.91 14.81
C GLU A 171 9.15 -7.17 14.18
N GLU A 172 8.11 -6.56 14.73
CA GLU A 172 6.76 -6.63 14.15
C GLU A 172 6.68 -5.86 12.83
N ALA A 173 7.33 -4.68 12.77
CA ALA A 173 7.44 -3.91 11.54
C ALA A 173 8.15 -4.69 10.42
N GLU A 174 9.21 -5.43 10.75
CA GLU A 174 9.90 -6.33 9.83
C GLU A 174 8.95 -7.41 9.29
N GLN A 175 8.19 -8.06 10.17
CA GLN A 175 7.26 -9.12 9.79
C GLN A 175 6.07 -8.59 8.98
N ILE A 176 5.56 -7.39 9.26
CA ILE A 176 4.52 -6.73 8.45
C ILE A 176 5.00 -6.53 7.02
N GLN A 177 6.28 -6.19 6.82
CA GLN A 177 6.91 -6.08 5.50
C GLN A 177 7.43 -7.42 4.97
N THR A 178 7.12 -8.52 5.67
CA THR A 178 7.50 -9.90 5.34
C THR A 178 9.02 -10.14 5.30
N PHE A 179 9.79 -9.35 6.06
CA PHE A 179 11.20 -9.63 6.33
C PHE A 179 11.33 -10.66 7.48
N PRO A 180 12.44 -11.39 7.56
CA PRO A 180 12.75 -12.20 8.72
C PRO A 180 12.85 -11.36 10.01
N ILE A 181 12.44 -11.92 11.13
CA ILE A 181 12.60 -11.28 12.46
C ILE A 181 14.07 -10.94 12.70
N GLY A 182 14.33 -9.74 13.18
CA GLY A 182 15.67 -9.26 13.51
C GLY A 182 16.50 -8.82 12.29
N TRP A 183 15.92 -8.76 11.10
CA TRP A 183 16.61 -8.36 9.87
C TRP A 183 17.36 -7.04 9.98
N THR A 184 16.78 -6.05 10.62
CA THR A 184 17.40 -4.74 10.89
C THR A 184 18.04 -4.65 12.26
N GLY A 185 17.92 -5.69 13.08
CA GLY A 185 18.45 -5.78 14.45
C GLY A 185 19.93 -6.18 14.54
N VAL A 186 20.70 -5.92 13.49
CA VAL A 186 22.12 -6.32 13.40
C VAL A 186 22.96 -5.58 14.44
N LYS A 187 23.90 -6.30 15.05
CA LYS A 187 24.85 -5.77 16.03
C LYS A 187 26.27 -5.84 15.45
N ASP A 188 27.12 -4.94 15.90
CA ASP A 188 28.56 -4.96 15.62
C ASP A 188 29.29 -6.07 16.39
N ASP A 189 30.59 -6.23 16.16
CA ASP A 189 31.44 -7.24 16.81
C ASP A 189 31.52 -7.07 18.35
N LYS A 190 31.10 -5.92 18.87
CA LYS A 190 31.03 -5.62 20.30
C LYS A 190 29.62 -5.80 20.89
N GLY A 191 28.68 -6.30 20.08
CA GLY A 191 27.29 -6.52 20.49
C GLY A 191 26.44 -5.24 20.52
N LYS A 192 26.93 -4.10 20.01
CA LYS A 192 26.19 -2.84 19.95
C LYS A 192 25.29 -2.82 18.72
N PRO A 193 24.01 -2.39 18.85
CA PRO A 193 23.13 -2.23 17.69
C PRO A 193 23.74 -1.26 16.66
N ILE A 194 23.78 -1.66 15.39
CA ILE A 194 24.23 -0.82 14.28
C ILE A 194 23.18 0.23 13.94
N MET A 195 21.90 -0.12 14.10
CA MET A 195 20.77 0.77 13.82
C MET A 195 19.99 1.07 15.10
N THR A 196 19.57 2.32 15.25
CA THR A 196 18.58 2.72 16.26
C THR A 196 17.20 2.20 15.88
N GLU A 197 16.29 2.05 16.84
CA GLU A 197 14.89 1.69 16.54
C GLU A 197 14.24 2.60 15.51
N ARG A 198 14.47 3.92 15.63
CA ARG A 198 13.97 4.90 14.67
C ARG A 198 14.46 4.61 13.24
N GLN A 199 15.72 4.22 13.09
CA GLN A 199 16.27 3.84 11.77
C GLN A 199 15.66 2.53 11.26
N ARG A 200 15.43 1.56 12.16
CA ARG A 200 14.75 0.30 11.82
C ARG A 200 13.35 0.56 11.27
N PHE A 201 12.53 1.34 11.96
CA PHE A 201 11.20 1.75 11.47
C PHE A 201 11.26 2.56 10.19
N PHE A 202 12.24 3.47 10.05
CA PHE A 202 12.43 4.24 8.83
C PHE A 202 12.72 3.32 7.63
N CYS A 203 13.55 2.30 7.79
CA CYS A 203 13.82 1.31 6.76
C CYS A 203 12.55 0.54 6.39
N MET A 204 11.78 0.08 7.37
CA MET A 204 10.56 -0.69 7.12
C MET A 204 9.46 0.16 6.50
N GLY A 205 9.34 1.43 6.86
CA GLY A 205 8.41 2.36 6.21
C GLY A 205 8.75 2.70 4.75
N ASN A 206 10.01 2.55 4.34
CA ASN A 206 10.46 2.66 2.95
C ASN A 206 10.49 1.31 2.21
N ALA A 207 10.37 0.21 2.93
CA ALA A 207 10.46 -1.12 2.33
C ALA A 207 9.22 -1.46 1.51
N LEU A 208 9.42 -2.30 0.51
CA LEU A 208 8.34 -3.02 -0.15
C LEU A 208 8.10 -4.36 0.58
N VAL A 209 6.86 -4.80 0.64
CA VAL A 209 6.50 -6.13 1.16
C VAL A 209 7.21 -7.19 0.31
N THR A 210 8.18 -7.91 0.89
CA THR A 210 9.07 -8.81 0.13
C THR A 210 8.31 -9.92 -0.58
N ASN A 211 7.28 -10.48 0.05
CA ASN A 211 6.43 -11.49 -0.57
C ASN A 211 5.62 -10.94 -1.77
N LEU A 212 5.21 -9.67 -1.74
CA LEU A 212 4.56 -9.04 -2.89
C LEU A 212 5.55 -8.90 -4.05
N VAL A 213 6.77 -8.41 -3.78
CA VAL A 213 7.83 -8.29 -4.79
C VAL A 213 8.18 -9.65 -5.40
N LYS A 214 8.26 -10.69 -4.57
CA LYS A 214 8.46 -12.08 -5.05
C LYS A 214 7.35 -12.50 -6.03
N ARG A 215 6.08 -12.31 -5.67
CA ARG A 215 4.94 -12.64 -6.55
C ARG A 215 4.96 -11.86 -7.86
N MET A 216 5.34 -10.56 -7.81
CA MET A 216 5.52 -9.76 -9.02
C MET A 216 6.65 -10.31 -9.91
N GLY A 217 7.78 -10.70 -9.31
CA GLY A 217 8.90 -11.30 -10.02
C GLY A 217 8.52 -12.63 -10.68
N GLU A 218 7.79 -13.49 -9.99
CA GLU A 218 7.27 -14.75 -10.54
C GLU A 218 6.37 -14.50 -11.76
N SER A 219 5.46 -13.52 -11.68
CA SER A 219 4.59 -13.14 -12.80
C SER A 219 5.38 -12.59 -13.99
N ILE A 220 6.41 -11.77 -13.75
CA ILE A 220 7.28 -11.23 -14.82
C ILE A 220 8.04 -12.36 -15.54
N ILE A 221 8.55 -13.33 -14.79
CA ILE A 221 9.25 -14.49 -15.34
C ILE A 221 8.30 -15.33 -16.22
N GLU A 222 7.09 -15.55 -15.74
CA GLU A 222 6.06 -16.28 -16.50
C GLU A 222 5.73 -15.59 -17.83
N ILE A 223 5.51 -14.25 -17.81
CA ILE A 223 5.29 -13.45 -19.03
C ILE A 223 6.48 -13.59 -19.99
N TYR A 224 7.71 -13.44 -19.47
CA TYR A 224 8.93 -13.54 -20.29
C TYR A 224 9.08 -14.90 -20.99
N HIS A 225 8.68 -15.98 -20.34
CA HIS A 225 8.71 -17.31 -20.94
C HIS A 225 7.62 -17.54 -21.97
N ASN A 226 6.46 -16.93 -21.79
CA ASN A 226 5.31 -17.07 -22.69
C ASN A 226 5.38 -16.15 -23.93
N GLU A 227 6.22 -15.10 -23.89
CA GLU A 227 6.42 -14.19 -25.05
C GLU A 227 7.61 -14.60 -25.96
N LYS A 228 8.35 -15.67 -25.64
CA LYS A 228 9.38 -16.28 -26.49
C LYS A 228 8.83 -17.37 -27.37
#